data_1534be55e3866efd7434704507faac1b
#
_entry.id   1534be55e3866efd7434704507faac1b
#
_cell.length_a   1.000
_cell.length_b   1.000
_cell.length_c   1.000
_cell.angle_alpha   90.00
_cell.angle_beta   90.00
_cell.angle_gamma   90.00
#
_symmetry.space_group_name_H-M   'P 1'
#
loop_
_entity.id
_entity.type
_entity.pdbx_description
1 polymer ?
#
loop_
_entity_poly.entity_id
_entity_poly.type
_entity_poly.pdbx_seq_one_letter_code
_entity_poly.pdbx_strand_id
1 'polypeptide(L)'
;IIFPSTHVIFEGLKKTKNNILENEKSKTFLAYSSSKVVNEEQLKSSGKNYIILRLGSVYGYSGDSTRINIMPNLFSKIASQNGKIKLFSGGKQIKSLTPLIDVARCFKFMEEENFNKEVFNLTKETVSVKEVAKICKKFNNKLELESTKDEIPNFGYTLSNKKILQTGFKFLYSLEENIKEMITKWSKKKLINNLEFVKEGENNYIDSRGKISNHELTEPINLIGLIESKKGTIRANHYHPQQEQKCLFTRGQIIEVFQDLLN
;
A
#
# COMPACT_ATOMS: atom_id res chain seq x y z
N ILE A 1 9.20 16.42 -19.06
CA ILE A 1 9.37 15.27 -18.13
C ILE A 1 8.51 15.54 -16.92
N ILE A 2 7.59 14.61 -16.56
CA ILE A 2 6.86 14.66 -15.30
C ILE A 2 7.49 13.63 -14.36
N PHE A 3 8.05 14.08 -13.23
CA PHE A 3 8.80 13.23 -12.30
C PHE A 3 8.06 13.04 -10.98
N PRO A 4 7.69 11.79 -10.61
CA PRO A 4 7.11 11.48 -9.32
C PRO A 4 8.19 11.46 -8.24
N SER A 5 8.30 12.55 -7.51
CA SER A 5 9.09 12.66 -6.28
C SER A 5 8.22 12.27 -5.07
N THR A 6 8.67 12.59 -3.87
CA THR A 6 8.03 12.11 -2.64
C THR A 6 8.08 13.15 -1.52
N HIS A 7 7.09 13.14 -0.63
CA HIS A 7 7.14 13.91 0.61
C HIS A 7 8.23 13.40 1.58
N VAL A 8 8.70 12.17 1.41
CA VAL A 8 9.67 11.53 2.32
C VAL A 8 11.03 12.26 2.33
N ILE A 9 11.28 13.15 1.37
CA ILE A 9 12.47 14.03 1.38
C ILE A 9 12.58 14.92 2.64
N PHE A 10 11.54 14.98 3.47
CA PHE A 10 11.50 15.71 4.73
C PHE A 10 11.54 14.81 5.98
N GLU A 11 11.78 13.52 5.83
CA GLU A 11 11.74 12.56 6.94
C GLU A 11 12.78 12.79 8.04
N GLY A 12 13.88 13.45 7.71
CA GLY A 12 14.94 13.81 8.66
C GLY A 12 14.63 15.02 9.55
N LEU A 13 13.43 15.60 9.44
CA LEU A 13 13.01 16.67 10.34
C LEU A 13 12.80 16.13 11.76
N LYS A 14 13.47 16.73 12.73
CA LYS A 14 13.38 16.32 14.15
C LYS A 14 12.16 16.88 14.88
N LYS A 15 11.50 17.88 14.33
CA LYS A 15 10.33 18.54 14.92
C LYS A 15 9.17 18.46 13.96
N THR A 16 7.96 18.41 14.50
CA THR A 16 6.73 18.51 13.72
C THR A 16 6.73 19.81 12.91
N LYS A 17 6.46 19.70 11.61
CA LYS A 17 6.36 20.86 10.71
C LYS A 17 5.14 20.71 9.82
N ASN A 18 4.30 21.74 9.81
CA ASN A 18 3.08 21.76 9.02
C ASN A 18 3.22 22.66 7.80
N ASN A 19 2.46 22.35 6.75
CA ASN A 19 2.32 23.17 5.55
C ASN A 19 3.67 23.50 4.88
N ILE A 20 4.54 22.49 4.75
CA ILE A 20 5.84 22.65 4.08
C ILE A 20 5.61 23.04 2.63
N LEU A 21 6.23 24.14 2.22
CA LEU A 21 6.17 24.66 0.85
C LEU A 21 7.20 23.98 -0.05
N GLU A 22 7.06 24.17 -1.36
CA GLU A 22 7.92 23.56 -2.39
C GLU A 22 9.37 24.05 -2.36
N ASN A 23 9.61 25.28 -1.89
CA ASN A 23 10.94 25.89 -1.73
C ASN A 23 11.65 25.48 -0.44
N GLU A 24 11.00 24.71 0.44
CA GLU A 24 11.60 24.26 1.69
C GLU A 24 12.77 23.31 1.42
N LYS A 25 13.85 23.50 2.16
CA LYS A 25 15.05 22.65 2.06
C LYS A 25 14.74 21.23 2.52
N SER A 26 15.01 20.25 1.67
CA SER A 26 14.88 18.82 2.00
C SER A 26 15.81 18.43 3.14
N LYS A 27 15.38 17.46 3.93
CA LYS A 27 16.17 16.83 4.99
C LYS A 27 15.91 15.33 4.97
N THR A 28 16.76 14.63 4.26
CA THR A 28 16.66 13.20 4.05
C THR A 28 17.38 12.42 5.14
N PHE A 29 16.98 11.18 5.33
CA PHE A 29 17.61 10.23 6.24
C PHE A 29 17.85 8.88 5.56
N LEU A 30 16.93 8.42 4.70
CA LEU A 30 17.02 7.14 4.01
C LEU A 30 17.62 7.28 2.61
N ALA A 31 18.22 6.20 2.09
CA ALA A 31 18.75 6.16 0.74
C ALA A 31 17.69 6.47 -0.32
N TYR A 32 16.45 6.00 -0.12
CA TYR A 32 15.33 6.28 -1.03
C TYR A 32 15.04 7.78 -1.16
N SER A 33 14.88 8.48 -0.04
CA SER A 33 14.59 9.91 -0.06
C SER A 33 15.77 10.72 -0.61
N SER A 34 17.00 10.33 -0.27
CA SER A 34 18.21 10.95 -0.80
C SER A 34 18.32 10.79 -2.32
N SER A 35 18.03 9.60 -2.85
CA SER A 35 18.01 9.37 -4.31
C SER A 35 16.98 10.23 -5.02
N LYS A 36 15.81 10.45 -4.41
CA LYS A 36 14.78 11.33 -4.98
C LYS A 36 15.23 12.79 -5.03
N VAL A 37 15.93 13.28 -3.99
CA VAL A 37 16.49 14.63 -3.99
C VAL A 37 17.55 14.79 -5.08
N VAL A 38 18.47 13.82 -5.21
CA VAL A 38 19.47 13.83 -6.29
C VAL A 38 18.82 13.91 -7.67
N ASN A 39 17.76 13.09 -7.89
CA ASN A 39 17.02 13.12 -9.16
C ASN A 39 16.31 14.46 -9.40
N GLU A 40 15.73 15.09 -8.37
CA GLU A 40 15.17 16.45 -8.49
C GLU A 40 16.23 17.45 -8.94
N GLU A 41 17.43 17.44 -8.32
CA GLU A 41 18.52 18.34 -8.67
C GLU A 41 19.08 18.09 -10.07
N GLN A 42 19.22 16.81 -10.48
CA GLN A 42 19.62 16.45 -11.84
C GLN A 42 18.64 16.96 -12.88
N LEU A 43 17.33 16.86 -12.62
CA LEU A 43 16.31 17.40 -13.52
C LEU A 43 16.39 18.94 -13.61
N LYS A 44 16.52 19.61 -12.48
CA LYS A 44 16.65 21.08 -12.43
C LYS A 44 17.87 21.59 -13.21
N SER A 45 18.99 20.87 -13.16
CA SER A 45 20.22 21.21 -13.86
C SER A 45 20.29 20.73 -15.32
N SER A 46 19.38 19.87 -15.76
CA SER A 46 19.43 19.22 -17.07
C SER A 46 19.14 20.13 -18.27
N GLY A 47 18.68 21.35 -18.04
CA GLY A 47 18.18 22.26 -19.09
C GLY A 47 16.85 21.85 -19.73
N LYS A 48 16.32 20.67 -19.43
CA LYS A 48 15.06 20.15 -19.98
C LYS A 48 13.84 20.76 -19.31
N ASN A 49 12.71 20.68 -19.98
CA ASN A 49 11.41 21.00 -19.39
C ASN A 49 11.03 19.92 -18.41
N TYR A 50 10.63 20.30 -17.21
CA TYR A 50 10.24 19.34 -16.15
C TYR A 50 9.11 19.88 -15.28
N ILE A 51 8.36 18.91 -14.74
CA ILE A 51 7.43 19.08 -13.63
C ILE A 51 7.81 18.04 -12.56
N ILE A 52 8.04 18.47 -11.34
CA ILE A 52 8.31 17.59 -10.20
C ILE A 52 7.08 17.54 -9.31
N LEU A 53 6.51 16.36 -9.11
CA LEU A 53 5.36 16.14 -8.22
C LEU A 53 5.84 15.45 -6.94
N ARG A 54 5.91 16.16 -5.83
CA ARG A 54 6.21 15.61 -4.50
C ARG A 54 4.94 15.03 -3.92
N LEU A 55 4.78 13.71 -4.09
CA LEU A 55 3.57 12.99 -3.68
C LEU A 55 3.51 12.87 -2.15
N GLY A 56 2.36 13.15 -1.55
CA GLY A 56 2.01 12.69 -0.22
C GLY A 56 1.97 11.16 -0.15
N SER A 57 1.62 10.58 0.99
CA SER A 57 1.41 9.13 1.08
C SER A 57 0.23 8.73 0.19
N VAL A 58 0.53 8.06 -0.92
CA VAL A 58 -0.48 7.67 -1.91
C VAL A 58 -1.25 6.46 -1.43
N TYR A 59 -2.56 6.57 -1.33
CA TYR A 59 -3.44 5.52 -0.84
C TYR A 59 -4.58 5.25 -1.82
N GLY A 60 -5.11 4.02 -1.80
CA GLY A 60 -6.22 3.58 -2.64
C GLY A 60 -6.09 2.11 -3.01
N TYR A 61 -7.16 1.54 -3.52
CA TYR A 61 -7.20 0.16 -3.99
C TYR A 61 -6.74 0.06 -5.44
N SER A 62 -5.83 -0.85 -5.74
CA SER A 62 -5.37 -1.14 -7.10
C SER A 62 -5.23 -2.65 -7.38
N GLY A 63 -6.18 -3.44 -6.90
CA GLY A 63 -6.13 -4.89 -7.06
C GLY A 63 -4.89 -5.51 -6.44
N ASP A 64 -4.17 -6.32 -7.22
CA ASP A 64 -2.99 -7.04 -6.74
C ASP A 64 -1.74 -6.15 -6.58
N SER A 65 -1.75 -4.96 -7.17
CA SER A 65 -0.66 -3.99 -7.04
C SER A 65 -0.82 -3.01 -5.86
N THR A 66 -1.84 -3.20 -5.00
CA THR A 66 -2.05 -2.32 -3.84
C THR A 66 -0.89 -2.41 -2.85
N ARG A 67 -0.23 -1.28 -2.60
CA ARG A 67 0.83 -1.20 -1.59
C ARG A 67 0.21 -1.17 -0.19
N ILE A 68 0.17 -2.32 0.47
CA ILE A 68 -0.49 -2.48 1.78
C ILE A 68 0.15 -1.63 2.89
N ASN A 69 1.46 -1.48 2.91
CA ASN A 69 2.19 -0.78 3.98
C ASN A 69 1.95 0.75 4.05
N ILE A 70 1.08 1.27 3.20
CA ILE A 70 0.59 2.65 3.34
C ILE A 70 -0.53 2.66 4.37
N MET A 71 -0.43 3.52 5.37
CA MET A 71 -1.28 3.48 6.58
C MET A 71 -2.79 3.42 6.29
N PRO A 72 -3.41 4.22 5.39
CA PRO A 72 -4.84 4.06 5.11
C PRO A 72 -5.17 2.71 4.47
N ASN A 73 -4.29 2.17 3.63
CA ASN A 73 -4.48 0.87 3.00
C ASN A 73 -4.42 -0.25 4.05
N LEU A 74 -3.38 -0.24 4.89
CA LEU A 74 -3.21 -1.21 5.98
C LEU A 74 -4.41 -1.19 6.94
N PHE A 75 -4.82 -0.02 7.38
CA PHE A 75 -5.92 0.12 8.33
C PHE A 75 -7.25 -0.34 7.73
N SER A 76 -7.49 -0.04 6.45
CA SER A 76 -8.68 -0.53 5.75
C SER A 76 -8.68 -2.05 5.59
N LYS A 77 -7.51 -2.65 5.33
CA LYS A 77 -7.37 -4.12 5.26
C LYS A 77 -7.62 -4.76 6.63
N ILE A 78 -7.00 -4.25 7.69
CA ILE A 78 -7.25 -4.73 9.07
C ILE A 78 -8.74 -4.59 9.42
N ALA A 79 -9.34 -3.46 9.09
CA ALA A 79 -10.77 -3.24 9.32
C ALA A 79 -11.65 -4.24 8.57
N SER A 80 -11.32 -4.56 7.31
CA SER A 80 -12.08 -5.55 6.53
C SER A 80 -12.08 -6.96 7.14
N GLN A 81 -11.11 -7.24 8.01
CA GLN A 81 -10.90 -8.53 8.68
C GLN A 81 -11.36 -8.56 10.15
N ASN A 82 -12.02 -7.51 10.63
CA ASN A 82 -12.39 -7.33 12.05
C ASN A 82 -11.19 -7.35 12.99
N GLY A 83 -10.03 -6.89 12.54
CA GLY A 83 -8.79 -6.95 13.31
C GLY A 83 -8.64 -5.83 14.33
N LYS A 84 -7.41 -5.63 14.81
CA LYS A 84 -7.04 -4.62 15.80
C LYS A 84 -6.00 -3.66 15.25
N ILE A 85 -6.20 -2.35 15.40
CA ILE A 85 -5.23 -1.31 15.09
C ILE A 85 -4.61 -0.77 16.36
N LYS A 86 -3.29 -0.86 16.47
CA LYS A 86 -2.52 -0.21 17.56
C LYS A 86 -2.20 1.24 17.16
N LEU A 87 -2.54 2.17 18.03
CA LEU A 87 -2.31 3.60 17.90
C LEU A 87 -1.16 4.04 18.80
N PHE A 88 0.06 4.00 18.28
CA PHE A 88 1.25 4.44 19.01
C PHE A 88 1.12 5.92 19.41
N SER A 89 1.42 6.22 20.67
CA SER A 89 1.21 7.55 21.27
C SER A 89 -0.21 8.10 21.01
N GLY A 90 -1.22 7.21 21.04
CA GLY A 90 -2.61 7.57 20.77
C GLY A 90 -2.91 8.01 19.34
N GLY A 91 -2.01 7.71 18.39
CA GLY A 91 -2.20 8.02 16.97
C GLY A 91 -2.09 9.50 16.63
N LYS A 92 -1.29 10.28 17.38
CA LYS A 92 -1.12 11.74 17.20
C LYS A 92 -0.29 12.12 15.96
N GLN A 93 0.40 11.16 15.33
CA GLN A 93 1.20 11.45 14.12
C GLN A 93 0.32 11.99 13.01
N ILE A 94 0.83 13.04 12.34
CA ILE A 94 0.18 13.66 11.19
C ILE A 94 0.79 13.18 9.90
N LYS A 95 -0.04 13.08 8.85
CA LYS A 95 0.35 12.62 7.51
C LYS A 95 -0.31 13.46 6.44
N SER A 96 0.43 13.70 5.37
CA SER A 96 -0.11 14.21 4.11
C SER A 96 -0.48 13.03 3.21
N LEU A 97 -1.73 12.95 2.84
CA LEU A 97 -2.29 11.82 2.07
C LEU A 97 -2.75 12.28 0.69
N THR A 98 -2.66 11.38 -0.29
CA THR A 98 -3.11 11.65 -1.67
C THR A 98 -3.84 10.43 -2.22
N PRO A 99 -5.10 10.56 -2.70
CA PRO A 99 -5.80 9.47 -3.36
C PRO A 99 -5.08 9.02 -4.64
N LEU A 100 -4.93 7.71 -4.83
CA LEU A 100 -4.24 7.12 -6.00
C LEU A 100 -4.82 7.61 -7.34
N ILE A 101 -6.14 7.65 -7.42
CA ILE A 101 -6.83 8.10 -8.65
C ILE A 101 -6.55 9.59 -8.91
N ASP A 102 -6.51 10.43 -7.88
CA ASP A 102 -6.17 11.83 -8.06
C ASP A 102 -4.71 12.05 -8.45
N VAL A 103 -3.80 11.15 -8.05
CA VAL A 103 -2.43 11.13 -8.58
C VAL A 103 -2.44 10.91 -10.09
N ALA A 104 -3.12 9.87 -10.56
CA ALA A 104 -3.23 9.58 -12.00
C ALA A 104 -3.85 10.74 -12.79
N ARG A 105 -4.92 11.34 -12.24
CA ARG A 105 -5.56 12.52 -12.83
C ARG A 105 -4.63 13.73 -12.88
N CYS A 106 -3.81 13.92 -11.84
CA CYS A 106 -2.84 15.02 -11.82
C CYS A 106 -1.76 14.84 -12.88
N PHE A 107 -1.27 13.62 -13.11
CA PHE A 107 -0.32 13.36 -14.19
C PHE A 107 -0.90 13.75 -15.55
N LYS A 108 -2.15 13.35 -15.83
CA LYS A 108 -2.83 13.73 -17.08
C LYS A 108 -3.02 15.24 -17.17
N PHE A 109 -3.46 15.90 -16.09
CA PHE A 109 -3.61 17.35 -16.03
C PHE A 109 -2.29 18.08 -16.33
N MET A 110 -1.17 17.62 -15.74
CA MET A 110 0.16 18.20 -15.97
C MET A 110 0.70 17.97 -17.39
N GLU A 111 0.22 16.94 -18.09
CA GLU A 111 0.56 16.69 -19.49
C GLU A 111 -0.18 17.64 -20.44
N GLU A 112 -1.43 17.97 -20.10
CA GLU A 112 -2.31 18.85 -20.87
C GLU A 112 -1.98 20.35 -20.67
N GLU A 113 -1.36 20.69 -19.52
CA GLU A 113 -1.00 22.06 -19.18
C GLU A 113 0.46 22.38 -19.54
N ASN A 114 0.73 23.65 -19.89
CA ASN A 114 2.06 24.10 -20.32
C ASN A 114 2.97 24.52 -19.14
N PHE A 115 2.96 23.78 -18.04
CA PHE A 115 3.89 24.02 -16.93
C PHE A 115 5.31 23.61 -17.31
N ASN A 116 6.28 24.43 -16.89
CA ASN A 116 7.69 24.17 -17.15
C ASN A 116 8.56 24.61 -15.98
N LYS A 117 9.53 23.78 -15.63
CA LYS A 117 10.49 24.01 -14.52
C LYS A 117 9.80 24.25 -13.18
N GLU A 118 8.75 23.48 -12.93
CA GLU A 118 7.90 23.62 -11.76
C GLU A 118 8.02 22.44 -10.80
N VAL A 119 7.84 22.74 -9.52
CA VAL A 119 7.73 21.77 -8.43
C VAL A 119 6.40 21.97 -7.75
N PHE A 120 5.64 20.91 -7.54
CA PHE A 120 4.36 20.92 -6.82
C PHE A 120 4.33 19.86 -5.73
N ASN A 121 3.81 20.22 -4.58
CA ASN A 121 3.42 19.29 -3.55
C ASN A 121 2.02 18.74 -3.89
N LEU A 122 1.94 17.45 -4.18
CA LEU A 122 0.67 16.80 -4.49
C LEU A 122 0.15 16.05 -3.27
N THR A 123 -0.68 16.71 -2.50
CA THR A 123 -1.36 16.15 -1.32
C THR A 123 -2.75 16.74 -1.19
N LYS A 124 -3.72 15.92 -0.78
CA LYS A 124 -5.10 16.37 -0.56
C LYS A 124 -5.40 16.61 0.90
N GLU A 125 -5.16 15.60 1.74
CA GLU A 125 -5.54 15.63 3.15
C GLU A 125 -4.32 15.72 4.06
N THR A 126 -4.50 16.48 5.15
CA THR A 126 -3.63 16.43 6.33
C THR A 126 -4.44 15.84 7.47
N VAL A 127 -4.05 14.65 7.93
CA VAL A 127 -4.79 13.89 8.94
C VAL A 127 -3.86 13.26 9.96
N SER A 128 -4.37 13.02 11.17
CA SER A 128 -3.70 12.17 12.14
C SER A 128 -3.97 10.69 11.87
N VAL A 129 -3.09 9.83 12.34
CA VAL A 129 -3.26 8.38 12.31
C VAL A 129 -4.56 7.98 13.01
N LYS A 130 -4.90 8.66 14.14
CA LYS A 130 -6.14 8.42 14.89
C LYS A 130 -7.39 8.73 14.07
N GLU A 131 -7.39 9.80 13.27
CA GLU A 131 -8.54 10.15 12.42
C GLU A 131 -8.78 9.07 11.37
N VAL A 132 -7.75 8.57 10.71
CA VAL A 132 -7.86 7.48 9.74
C VAL A 132 -8.42 6.21 10.41
N ALA A 133 -7.91 5.85 11.58
CA ALA A 133 -8.42 4.70 12.33
C ALA A 133 -9.88 4.86 12.73
N LYS A 134 -10.32 6.07 13.12
CA LYS A 134 -11.73 6.37 13.42
C LYS A 134 -12.61 6.23 12.19
N ILE A 135 -12.16 6.67 11.02
CA ILE A 135 -12.90 6.49 9.75
C ILE A 135 -13.05 4.99 9.48
N CYS A 136 -11.99 4.19 9.62
CA CYS A 136 -12.09 2.73 9.47
C CYS A 136 -13.10 2.13 10.47
N LYS A 137 -13.07 2.55 11.74
CA LYS A 137 -14.01 2.10 12.77
C LYS A 137 -15.46 2.46 12.44
N LYS A 138 -15.70 3.62 11.81
CA LYS A 138 -17.04 4.05 11.37
C LYS A 138 -17.63 3.06 10.35
N PHE A 139 -16.81 2.51 9.44
CA PHE A 139 -17.27 1.56 8.41
C PHE A 139 -17.23 0.09 8.85
N ASN A 140 -16.51 -0.22 9.93
CA ASN A 140 -16.56 -1.54 10.56
C ASN A 140 -16.50 -1.41 12.09
N ASN A 141 -17.65 -1.55 12.73
CA ASN A 141 -17.78 -1.44 14.19
C ASN A 141 -17.11 -2.58 14.97
N LYS A 142 -16.75 -3.70 14.31
CA LYS A 142 -16.01 -4.81 14.93
C LYS A 142 -14.51 -4.54 15.02
N LEU A 143 -13.98 -3.56 14.25
CA LEU A 143 -12.59 -3.15 14.35
C LEU A 143 -12.24 -2.70 15.76
N GLU A 144 -11.17 -3.21 16.33
CA GLU A 144 -10.66 -2.75 17.61
C GLU A 144 -9.62 -1.65 17.45
N LEU A 145 -9.65 -0.64 18.32
CA LEU A 145 -8.63 0.40 18.39
C LEU A 145 -7.98 0.37 19.78
N GLU A 146 -6.67 0.14 19.82
CA GLU A 146 -5.87 0.12 21.03
C GLU A 146 -4.88 1.29 21.01
N SER A 147 -4.94 2.15 22.03
CA SER A 147 -3.97 3.24 22.19
C SER A 147 -2.84 2.80 23.08
N THR A 148 -1.60 2.96 22.63
CA THR A 148 -0.41 2.71 23.44
C THR A 148 0.19 4.02 23.96
N LYS A 149 1.03 3.93 24.99
CA LYS A 149 1.76 5.07 25.57
C LYS A 149 3.17 5.20 25.00
N ASP A 150 3.53 4.34 24.03
CA ASP A 150 4.87 4.33 23.44
C ASP A 150 5.24 5.70 22.89
N GLU A 151 6.44 6.14 23.19
CA GLU A 151 6.99 7.34 22.61
C GLU A 151 7.29 7.15 21.13
N ILE A 152 7.03 8.19 20.36
CA ILE A 152 7.38 8.25 18.95
C ILE A 152 8.37 9.39 18.70
N PRO A 153 9.40 9.15 17.89
CA PRO A 153 10.50 10.13 17.71
C PRO A 153 10.06 11.40 17.00
N ASN A 154 8.97 11.34 16.22
CA ASN A 154 8.45 12.48 15.47
C ASN A 154 6.94 12.34 15.24
N PHE A 155 6.19 13.41 15.49
CA PHE A 155 4.75 13.48 15.19
C PHE A 155 4.43 13.67 13.71
N GLY A 156 5.46 13.77 12.87
CA GLY A 156 5.30 13.89 11.43
C GLY A 156 5.43 15.32 10.90
N TYR A 157 5.16 15.44 9.64
CA TYR A 157 5.15 16.70 8.91
C TYR A 157 4.07 16.66 7.82
N THR A 158 3.67 17.83 7.34
CA THR A 158 2.67 17.93 6.29
C THR A 158 3.10 18.90 5.22
N LEU A 159 2.65 18.62 3.99
CA LEU A 159 2.91 19.46 2.83
C LEU A 159 1.77 20.45 2.63
N SER A 160 2.09 21.64 2.15
CA SER A 160 1.10 22.59 1.62
C SER A 160 0.71 22.18 0.19
N ASN A 161 -0.57 22.17 -0.10
CA ASN A 161 -1.10 21.93 -1.44
C ASN A 161 -1.57 23.22 -2.15
N LYS A 162 -1.26 24.38 -1.57
CA LYS A 162 -1.76 25.67 -2.09
C LYS A 162 -1.36 25.89 -3.54
N LYS A 163 -0.10 25.62 -3.88
CA LYS A 163 0.43 25.83 -5.23
C LYS A 163 -0.28 24.98 -6.29
N ILE A 164 -0.49 23.68 -6.03
CA ILE A 164 -1.20 22.81 -6.96
C ILE A 164 -2.66 23.21 -7.12
N LEU A 165 -3.34 23.65 -6.06
CA LEU A 165 -4.71 24.15 -6.15
C LEU A 165 -4.83 25.44 -6.96
N GLN A 166 -3.82 26.31 -6.91
CA GLN A 166 -3.78 27.56 -7.70
C GLN A 166 -3.68 27.31 -9.21
N THR A 167 -3.25 26.10 -9.66
CA THR A 167 -3.26 25.73 -11.07
C THR A 167 -4.65 25.43 -11.62
N GLY A 168 -5.67 25.35 -10.76
CA GLY A 168 -7.01 24.89 -11.12
C GLY A 168 -7.23 23.38 -10.96
N PHE A 169 -6.19 22.62 -10.59
CA PHE A 169 -6.36 21.18 -10.30
C PHE A 169 -7.31 20.96 -9.13
N LYS A 170 -8.24 20.02 -9.30
CA LYS A 170 -9.25 19.69 -8.28
C LYS A 170 -9.13 18.22 -7.89
N PHE A 171 -8.97 17.96 -6.59
CA PHE A 171 -9.10 16.63 -6.03
C PHE A 171 -10.58 16.23 -5.99
N LEU A 172 -10.90 14.99 -6.40
CA LEU A 172 -12.28 14.50 -6.46
C LEU A 172 -12.59 13.46 -5.39
N TYR A 173 -11.61 12.66 -5.00
CA TYR A 173 -11.83 11.47 -4.17
C TYR A 173 -11.51 11.74 -2.70
N SER A 174 -12.49 11.59 -1.82
CA SER A 174 -12.31 11.79 -0.37
C SER A 174 -11.65 10.58 0.30
N LEU A 175 -10.96 10.82 1.42
CA LEU A 175 -10.38 9.78 2.25
C LEU A 175 -11.44 8.78 2.75
N GLU A 176 -12.59 9.29 3.16
CA GLU A 176 -13.67 8.48 3.71
C GLU A 176 -14.26 7.53 2.65
N GLU A 177 -14.53 8.02 1.44
CA GLU A 177 -15.02 7.20 0.32
C GLU A 177 -14.02 6.12 -0.08
N ASN A 178 -12.74 6.46 -0.18
CA ASN A 178 -11.68 5.50 -0.50
C ASN A 178 -11.52 4.42 0.59
N ILE A 179 -11.57 4.80 1.87
CA ILE A 179 -11.50 3.83 2.98
C ILE A 179 -12.70 2.88 2.92
N LYS A 180 -13.91 3.42 2.73
CA LYS A 180 -15.12 2.61 2.57
C LYS A 180 -15.00 1.63 1.40
N GLU A 181 -14.51 2.10 0.26
CA GLU A 181 -14.27 1.27 -0.93
C GLU A 181 -13.27 0.14 -0.63
N MET A 182 -12.12 0.48 -0.03
CA MET A 182 -11.08 -0.49 0.31
C MET A 182 -11.60 -1.56 1.27
N ILE A 183 -12.28 -1.17 2.36
CA ILE A 183 -12.88 -2.12 3.30
C ILE A 183 -13.85 -3.05 2.58
N THR A 184 -14.72 -2.49 1.73
CA THR A 184 -15.71 -3.27 0.98
C THR A 184 -15.07 -4.26 0.02
N LYS A 185 -14.05 -3.83 -0.73
CA LYS A 185 -13.35 -4.68 -1.71
C LYS A 185 -12.59 -5.81 -1.02
N TRP A 186 -11.89 -5.53 0.08
CA TRP A 186 -11.18 -6.56 0.83
C TRP A 186 -12.10 -7.49 1.62
N SER A 187 -13.26 -7.02 2.10
CA SER A 187 -14.26 -7.88 2.74
C SER A 187 -14.90 -8.87 1.76
N LYS A 188 -14.99 -8.52 0.47
CA LYS A 188 -15.49 -9.40 -0.59
C LYS A 188 -14.45 -10.44 -1.04
N LYS A 189 -13.17 -10.15 -0.94
CA LYS A 189 -12.13 -11.17 -1.03
C LYS A 189 -12.27 -12.04 0.22
N LYS A 190 -13.01 -13.15 0.13
CA LYS A 190 -12.98 -14.17 1.18
C LYS A 190 -11.52 -14.51 1.40
N LEU A 191 -10.97 -14.17 2.57
CA LEU A 191 -9.80 -14.88 3.07
C LEU A 191 -10.21 -16.34 3.12
N ILE A 192 -9.59 -17.11 2.28
CA ILE A 192 -9.82 -18.55 2.28
C ILE A 192 -9.11 -19.05 3.52
N ASN A 193 -9.82 -18.99 4.65
CA ASN A 193 -9.36 -19.57 5.92
C ASN A 193 -9.46 -21.11 5.90
N ASN A 194 -9.89 -21.70 4.78
CA ASN A 194 -10.07 -23.15 4.66
C ASN A 194 -9.16 -23.68 3.56
N LEU A 195 -8.34 -24.64 3.92
CA LEU A 195 -7.53 -25.49 3.03
C LEU A 195 -8.37 -26.33 2.06
N GLU A 196 -9.67 -26.10 1.94
CA GLU A 196 -10.63 -26.84 1.12
C GLU A 196 -10.90 -26.18 -0.24
N PHE A 197 -9.89 -25.59 -0.87
CA PHE A 197 -10.07 -25.02 -2.21
C PHE A 197 -9.89 -26.01 -3.35
N VAL A 198 -9.43 -27.21 -3.03
CA VAL A 198 -9.33 -28.34 -3.96
C VAL A 198 -10.11 -29.49 -3.38
N LYS A 199 -11.25 -29.81 -4.00
CA LYS A 199 -12.00 -31.03 -3.65
C LYS A 199 -11.54 -32.16 -4.53
N GLU A 200 -11.36 -33.34 -3.94
CA GLU A 200 -11.15 -34.54 -4.73
C GLU A 200 -12.44 -34.78 -5.53
N GLY A 201 -12.32 -34.75 -6.86
CA GLY A 201 -13.47 -34.93 -7.75
C GLY A 201 -14.07 -36.33 -7.62
N GLU A 202 -15.37 -36.45 -7.83
CA GLU A 202 -16.10 -37.71 -7.71
C GLU A 202 -15.67 -38.76 -8.74
N ASN A 203 -14.94 -38.34 -9.80
CA ASN A 203 -14.53 -39.20 -10.91
C ASN A 203 -13.07 -39.64 -10.83
N ASN A 204 -12.64 -40.14 -9.69
CA ASN A 204 -11.35 -40.80 -9.58
C ASN A 204 -11.35 -42.16 -10.27
N TYR A 205 -10.30 -42.41 -11.05
CA TYR A 205 -10.14 -43.67 -11.78
C TYR A 205 -8.93 -44.45 -11.25
N ILE A 206 -9.14 -45.71 -10.93
CA ILE A 206 -8.08 -46.60 -10.44
C ILE A 206 -8.07 -47.86 -11.30
N ASP A 207 -6.90 -48.19 -11.86
CA ASP A 207 -6.66 -49.45 -12.57
C ASP A 207 -5.29 -50.04 -12.22
N SER A 208 -4.89 -51.11 -12.90
CA SER A 208 -3.60 -51.79 -12.66
C SER A 208 -2.37 -50.91 -12.94
N ARG A 209 -2.53 -49.80 -13.62
CA ARG A 209 -1.47 -48.85 -13.98
C ARG A 209 -1.31 -47.75 -12.92
N GLY A 210 -2.35 -47.50 -12.09
CA GLY A 210 -2.30 -46.49 -11.05
C GLY A 210 -3.63 -45.79 -10.79
N LYS A 211 -3.57 -44.64 -10.15
CA LYS A 211 -4.73 -43.82 -9.79
C LYS A 211 -4.67 -42.48 -10.54
N ILE A 212 -5.77 -42.08 -11.14
CA ILE A 212 -6.02 -40.72 -11.63
C ILE A 212 -6.92 -40.03 -10.59
N SER A 213 -6.44 -38.96 -10.02
CA SER A 213 -7.24 -38.14 -9.11
C SER A 213 -7.57 -36.82 -9.80
N ASN A 214 -8.86 -36.56 -9.95
CA ASN A 214 -9.34 -35.29 -10.48
C ASN A 214 -9.63 -34.34 -9.32
N HIS A 215 -9.20 -33.11 -9.47
CA HIS A 215 -9.39 -32.06 -8.48
C HIS A 215 -10.14 -30.89 -9.12
N GLU A 216 -11.26 -30.55 -8.52
CA GLU A 216 -12.02 -29.36 -8.96
C GLU A 216 -11.43 -28.11 -8.34
N LEU A 217 -11.20 -27.12 -9.18
CA LEU A 217 -10.71 -25.80 -8.77
C LEU A 217 -11.91 -24.88 -8.59
N THR A 218 -12.11 -24.41 -7.38
CA THR A 218 -13.25 -23.52 -7.02
C THR A 218 -12.99 -22.04 -7.35
N GLU A 219 -11.80 -21.73 -7.84
CA GLU A 219 -11.38 -20.36 -8.15
C GLU A 219 -10.61 -20.30 -9.47
N PRO A 220 -10.64 -19.16 -10.17
CA PRO A 220 -9.80 -18.94 -11.34
C PRO A 220 -8.32 -18.99 -10.95
N ILE A 221 -7.56 -19.85 -11.63
CA ILE A 221 -6.11 -19.94 -11.52
C ILE A 221 -5.49 -19.37 -12.79
N ASN A 222 -4.60 -18.40 -12.63
CA ASN A 222 -3.87 -17.78 -13.74
C ASN A 222 -2.43 -18.26 -13.89
N LEU A 223 -1.92 -19.02 -12.89
CA LEU A 223 -0.59 -19.61 -12.93
C LEU A 223 -0.54 -20.92 -12.15
N ILE A 224 0.01 -21.96 -12.76
CA ILE A 224 0.33 -23.24 -12.10
C ILE A 224 1.84 -23.42 -12.17
N GLY A 225 2.50 -23.50 -11.01
CA GLY A 225 3.91 -23.84 -10.89
C GLY A 225 4.10 -25.22 -10.29
N LEU A 226 4.93 -26.06 -10.93
CA LEU A 226 5.38 -27.33 -10.36
C LEU A 226 6.74 -27.14 -9.70
N ILE A 227 6.82 -27.49 -8.42
CA ILE A 227 8.06 -27.33 -7.65
C ILE A 227 8.50 -28.70 -7.15
N GLU A 228 9.68 -29.13 -7.58
CA GLU A 228 10.37 -30.29 -7.03
C GLU A 228 11.44 -29.84 -6.04
N SER A 229 11.49 -30.47 -4.89
CA SER A 229 12.48 -30.17 -3.84
C SER A 229 13.21 -31.42 -3.43
N LYS A 230 14.52 -31.32 -3.32
CA LYS A 230 15.36 -32.40 -2.77
C LYS A 230 15.21 -32.46 -1.25
N LYS A 231 15.37 -33.65 -0.67
CA LYS A 231 15.34 -33.84 0.78
C LYS A 231 16.34 -32.89 1.48
N GLY A 232 15.89 -32.21 2.52
CA GLY A 232 16.72 -31.31 3.33
C GLY A 232 16.91 -29.90 2.75
N THR A 233 16.23 -29.56 1.66
CA THR A 233 16.30 -28.18 1.12
C THR A 233 15.25 -27.29 1.77
N ILE A 234 15.64 -26.02 1.99
CA ILE A 234 14.74 -24.95 2.39
C ILE A 234 14.40 -24.17 1.13
N ARG A 235 13.11 -23.93 0.92
CA ARG A 235 12.61 -23.09 -0.18
C ARG A 235 11.68 -22.01 0.34
N ALA A 236 11.41 -21.06 -0.54
CA ALA A 236 10.48 -19.98 -0.33
C ALA A 236 10.91 -18.96 0.73
N ASN A 237 11.57 -19.11 1.73
CA ASN A 237 12.06 -18.17 2.74
C ASN A 237 11.87 -16.66 2.41
N HIS A 238 10.67 -16.32 1.95
CA HIS A 238 10.20 -15.00 1.52
C HIS A 238 8.69 -14.94 1.68
N TYR A 239 8.14 -13.76 1.65
CA TYR A 239 6.71 -13.55 1.72
C TYR A 239 6.18 -12.87 0.45
N HIS A 240 4.92 -13.10 0.16
CA HIS A 240 4.22 -12.50 -0.98
C HIS A 240 3.21 -11.46 -0.48
N PRO A 241 3.58 -10.17 -0.42
CA PRO A 241 2.70 -9.15 0.16
C PRO A 241 1.45 -8.85 -0.68
N GLN A 242 1.43 -9.31 -1.93
CA GLN A 242 0.37 -8.98 -2.89
C GLN A 242 -0.18 -10.20 -3.65
N GLN A 243 0.38 -11.39 -3.41
CA GLN A 243 0.03 -12.60 -4.14
C GLN A 243 -0.47 -13.66 -3.17
N GLU A 244 -1.62 -14.28 -3.48
CA GLU A 244 -2.04 -15.50 -2.82
C GLU A 244 -1.37 -16.70 -3.50
N GLN A 245 -0.73 -17.56 -2.73
CA GLN A 245 -0.25 -18.85 -3.17
C GLN A 245 -1.04 -19.95 -2.51
N LYS A 246 -1.43 -20.95 -3.30
CA LYS A 246 -2.06 -22.18 -2.83
C LYS A 246 -1.18 -23.33 -3.25
N CYS A 247 -0.80 -24.16 -2.29
CA CYS A 247 0.09 -25.28 -2.52
C CYS A 247 -0.67 -26.60 -2.38
N LEU A 248 -0.63 -27.42 -3.41
CA LEU A 248 -1.10 -28.82 -3.36
C LEU A 248 0.14 -29.73 -3.26
N PHE A 249 0.26 -30.42 -2.14
CA PHE A 249 1.36 -31.39 -1.95
C PHE A 249 0.96 -32.74 -2.52
N THR A 250 1.65 -33.15 -3.57
CA THR A 250 1.34 -34.41 -4.26
C THR A 250 2.20 -35.55 -3.75
N ARG A 251 3.37 -35.31 -3.19
CA ARG A 251 4.30 -36.33 -2.65
C ARG A 251 5.19 -35.77 -1.54
N GLY A 252 5.55 -36.62 -0.57
CA GLY A 252 6.56 -36.34 0.45
C GLY A 252 5.98 -35.73 1.72
N GLN A 253 6.88 -35.27 2.56
CA GLN A 253 6.58 -34.56 3.81
C GLN A 253 7.31 -33.24 3.79
N ILE A 254 6.64 -32.16 4.17
CA ILE A 254 7.24 -30.85 4.34
C ILE A 254 6.84 -30.29 5.70
N ILE A 255 7.68 -29.37 6.20
CA ILE A 255 7.33 -28.50 7.30
C ILE A 255 7.18 -27.12 6.71
N GLU A 256 6.01 -26.54 6.85
CA GLU A 256 5.72 -25.18 6.39
C GLU A 256 5.61 -24.28 7.62
N VAL A 257 6.34 -23.17 7.59
CA VAL A 257 6.35 -22.20 8.67
C VAL A 257 5.75 -20.92 8.12
N PHE A 258 4.66 -20.48 8.73
CA PHE A 258 4.01 -19.22 8.41
C PHE A 258 4.32 -18.20 9.49
N GLN A 259 4.59 -16.98 9.06
CA GLN A 259 4.60 -15.83 9.93
C GLN A 259 3.45 -14.91 9.51
N ASP A 260 2.50 -14.71 10.42
CA ASP A 260 1.46 -13.70 10.24
C ASP A 260 2.09 -12.32 10.48
N LEU A 261 2.11 -11.49 9.44
CA LEU A 261 2.64 -10.12 9.53
C LEU A 261 1.66 -9.15 10.22
N LEU A 262 0.51 -9.65 10.65
CA LEU A 262 -0.51 -8.87 11.34
C LEU A 262 -0.50 -9.08 12.86
N ASN A 263 0.36 -9.99 13.38
CA ASN A 263 0.58 -10.24 14.79
C ASN A 263 1.91 -9.68 15.29
#